data_07d56af52d645b2ccab2c3fd859a37b7
#
_entry.id   07d56af52d645b2ccab2c3fd859a37b7
#
_cell.length_a   1.000
_cell.length_b   1.000
_cell.length_c   1.000
_cell.angle_alpha   90.00
_cell.angle_beta   90.00
_cell.angle_gamma   90.00
#
_symmetry.space_group_name_H-M   'P 1'
#
loop_
_entity.id
_entity.type
_entity.pdbx_description
1 polymer ?
#
loop_
_entity_poly.entity_id
_entity_poly.type
_entity_poly.pdbx_seq_one_letter_code
_entity_poly.pdbx_strand_id
1 'polypeptide(L)'
;QGFMVRKSLGVSSALELDGASVCVNTGTTTELNLADFFRANGMSYEPVVFEKADEVVAAYDAGRCDVHTTDKSGLAAQRTKTAQPDDHMVLPETISKEPLGPVTREGDEPWSDIVFWVLNALITADELGVSSSSVDSVKNDADATPEWKRILGVEGDTGAHLGLGKEWAYNAIKQVGNYGEMYERHVGMNTPLELARDGSL
;
A
#
# COMPACT_ATOMS: atom_id res chain seq x y z
N GLN A 1 5.75 4.97 5.81
CA GLN A 1 6.59 5.98 5.16
C GLN A 1 8.05 5.55 5.18
N GLY A 2 8.86 6.11 4.29
CA GLY A 2 10.27 5.75 4.15
C GLY A 2 11.05 6.78 3.34
N PHE A 3 12.21 6.37 2.85
CA PHE A 3 13.14 7.23 2.12
C PHE A 3 13.53 6.63 0.78
N MET A 4 13.58 7.45 -0.25
CA MET A 4 14.16 7.12 -1.55
C MET A 4 15.43 7.95 -1.76
N VAL A 5 16.48 7.28 -2.22
CA VAL A 5 17.79 7.87 -2.49
C VAL A 5 18.31 7.46 -3.86
N ARG A 6 19.26 8.23 -4.42
CA ARG A 6 20.05 7.76 -5.55
C ARG A 6 21.04 6.71 -5.08
N LYS A 7 21.20 5.62 -5.83
CA LYS A 7 22.20 4.59 -5.54
C LYS A 7 23.63 5.15 -5.48
N SER A 8 23.89 6.23 -6.21
CA SER A 8 25.18 6.94 -6.21
C SER A 8 25.49 7.63 -4.87
N LEU A 9 24.51 7.83 -3.98
CA LEU A 9 24.74 8.34 -2.64
C LEU A 9 25.54 7.33 -1.77
N GLY A 10 25.49 6.04 -2.12
CA GLY A 10 26.29 4.99 -1.48
C GLY A 10 25.81 4.56 -0.11
N VAL A 11 24.57 4.91 0.27
CA VAL A 11 23.94 4.51 1.55
C VAL A 11 23.02 3.31 1.35
N SER A 12 22.86 2.50 2.37
CA SER A 12 22.02 1.31 2.39
C SER A 12 20.97 1.31 3.52
N SER A 13 21.07 2.28 4.41
CA SER A 13 20.21 2.45 5.59
C SER A 13 19.84 3.92 5.78
N ALA A 14 18.63 4.17 6.26
CA ALA A 14 18.18 5.51 6.66
C ALA A 14 19.00 6.09 7.83
N LEU A 15 19.69 5.24 8.60
CA LEU A 15 20.59 5.66 9.69
C LEU A 15 21.91 6.27 9.18
N GLU A 16 22.18 6.19 7.89
CA GLU A 16 23.35 6.78 7.22
C GLU A 16 23.07 8.17 6.63
N LEU A 17 21.86 8.71 6.85
CA LEU A 17 21.40 9.96 6.26
C LEU A 17 21.68 11.21 7.13
N ASP A 18 22.60 11.13 8.11
CA ASP A 18 22.94 12.30 8.93
C ASP A 18 23.49 13.44 8.08
N GLY A 19 22.92 14.63 8.23
CA GLY A 19 23.27 15.84 7.48
C GLY A 19 22.69 15.90 6.04
N ALA A 20 21.91 14.92 5.61
CA ALA A 20 21.35 14.90 4.26
C ALA A 20 20.29 15.98 4.02
N SER A 21 20.19 16.47 2.80
CA SER A 21 19.08 17.31 2.34
C SER A 21 17.89 16.43 1.94
N VAL A 22 16.69 16.72 2.51
CA VAL A 22 15.49 15.87 2.37
C VAL A 22 14.34 16.68 1.76
N CYS A 23 13.92 16.28 0.57
CA CYS A 23 12.73 16.81 -0.10
C CYS A 23 11.46 16.20 0.50
N VAL A 24 10.52 17.04 0.93
CA VAL A 24 9.26 16.64 1.58
C VAL A 24 8.12 17.61 1.26
N ASN A 25 6.88 17.12 1.27
CA ASN A 25 5.68 17.97 1.22
C ASN A 25 5.46 18.62 2.60
N THR A 26 5.31 19.95 2.60
CA THR A 26 4.98 20.67 3.82
C THR A 26 3.55 20.43 4.29
N GLY A 27 3.31 20.52 5.60
CA GLY A 27 1.99 20.37 6.21
C GLY A 27 1.45 18.93 6.21
N THR A 28 2.32 17.94 6.03
CA THR A 28 1.96 16.52 6.00
C THR A 28 2.42 15.78 7.25
N THR A 29 1.82 14.63 7.52
CA THR A 29 2.31 13.69 8.55
C THR A 29 3.73 13.23 8.24
N THR A 30 4.11 13.16 6.96
CA THR A 30 5.46 12.80 6.53
C THR A 30 6.50 13.79 7.03
N GLU A 31 6.23 15.10 6.96
CA GLU A 31 7.14 16.15 7.48
C GLU A 31 7.35 15.99 9.00
N LEU A 32 6.28 15.68 9.74
CA LEU A 32 6.36 15.43 11.18
C LEU A 32 7.17 14.16 11.50
N ASN A 33 6.86 13.06 10.82
CA ASN A 33 7.54 11.78 11.02
C ASN A 33 9.02 11.82 10.61
N LEU A 34 9.36 12.62 9.58
CA LEU A 34 10.74 12.92 9.20
C LEU A 34 11.51 13.55 10.37
N ALA A 35 10.96 14.62 10.95
CA ALA A 35 11.58 15.31 12.08
C ALA A 35 11.75 14.39 13.30
N ASP A 36 10.73 13.58 13.59
CA ASP A 36 10.76 12.64 14.70
C ASP A 36 11.79 11.53 14.49
N PHE A 37 11.92 10.99 13.29
CA PHE A 37 12.90 9.96 12.96
C PHE A 37 14.34 10.46 13.15
N PHE A 38 14.69 11.61 12.58
CA PHE A 38 16.03 12.17 12.70
C PHE A 38 16.36 12.52 14.16
N ARG A 39 15.42 13.14 14.87
CA ARG A 39 15.58 13.46 16.30
C ARG A 39 15.79 12.21 17.15
N ALA A 40 15.00 11.16 16.94
CA ALA A 40 15.08 9.92 17.71
C ALA A 40 16.41 9.19 17.53
N ASN A 41 17.04 9.35 16.37
CA ASN A 41 18.34 8.75 16.05
C ASN A 41 19.53 9.69 16.27
N GLY A 42 19.31 10.89 16.83
CA GLY A 42 20.37 11.86 17.09
C GLY A 42 21.03 12.43 15.83
N MET A 43 20.31 12.39 14.71
CA MET A 43 20.77 12.86 13.40
C MET A 43 20.22 14.25 13.09
N SER A 44 20.92 14.97 12.23
CA SER A 44 20.51 16.25 11.63
C SER A 44 20.09 16.05 10.15
N TYR A 45 19.30 16.96 9.61
CA TYR A 45 18.95 16.99 8.20
C TYR A 45 18.62 18.43 7.75
N GLU A 46 18.65 18.69 6.45
CA GLU A 46 18.23 19.95 5.86
C GLU A 46 16.88 19.74 5.13
N PRO A 47 15.77 20.29 5.63
CA PRO A 47 14.47 20.14 4.97
C PRO A 47 14.39 21.04 3.72
N VAL A 48 14.02 20.41 2.59
CA VAL A 48 13.69 21.11 1.32
C VAL A 48 12.21 20.90 1.07
N VAL A 49 11.39 21.90 1.43
CA VAL A 49 9.92 21.78 1.49
C VAL A 49 9.24 22.33 0.23
N PHE A 50 8.15 21.65 -0.16
CA PHE A 50 7.31 22.02 -1.29
C PHE A 50 5.83 21.86 -0.95
N GLU A 51 4.96 22.63 -1.60
CA GLU A 51 3.51 22.53 -1.40
C GLU A 51 2.87 21.40 -2.22
N LYS A 52 3.50 20.96 -3.31
CA LYS A 52 2.95 19.95 -4.24
C LYS A 52 3.88 18.76 -4.40
N ALA A 53 3.30 17.55 -4.41
CA ALA A 53 4.03 16.31 -4.56
C ALA A 53 4.85 16.24 -5.87
N ASP A 54 4.32 16.74 -6.98
CA ASP A 54 5.05 16.74 -8.27
C ASP A 54 6.27 17.66 -8.23
N GLU A 55 6.22 18.77 -7.46
CA GLU A 55 7.37 19.67 -7.26
C GLU A 55 8.47 18.98 -6.44
N VAL A 56 8.09 18.17 -5.43
CA VAL A 56 9.03 17.38 -4.63
C VAL A 56 9.81 16.41 -5.51
N VAL A 57 9.10 15.64 -6.35
CA VAL A 57 9.73 14.65 -7.25
C VAL A 57 10.65 15.33 -8.25
N ALA A 58 10.19 16.42 -8.88
CA ALA A 58 10.99 17.18 -9.84
C ALA A 58 12.25 17.77 -9.22
N ALA A 59 12.16 18.30 -8.00
CA ALA A 59 13.30 18.84 -7.27
C ALA A 59 14.31 17.75 -6.88
N TYR A 60 13.82 16.62 -6.40
CA TYR A 60 14.65 15.45 -6.08
C TYR A 60 15.36 14.92 -7.35
N ASP A 61 14.62 14.72 -8.46
CA ASP A 61 15.19 14.23 -9.70
C ASP A 61 16.25 15.19 -10.29
N ALA A 62 16.03 16.49 -10.15
CA ALA A 62 16.99 17.52 -10.51
C ALA A 62 18.20 17.67 -9.58
N GLY A 63 18.29 16.88 -8.51
CA GLY A 63 19.43 16.89 -7.56
C GLY A 63 19.41 18.03 -6.55
N ARG A 64 18.26 18.66 -6.29
CA ARG A 64 18.15 19.72 -5.28
C ARG A 64 18.16 19.20 -3.84
N CYS A 65 17.90 17.91 -3.65
CA CYS A 65 18.01 17.21 -2.38
C CYS A 65 18.55 15.80 -2.61
N ASP A 66 19.16 15.23 -1.57
CA ASP A 66 19.77 13.90 -1.59
C ASP A 66 18.72 12.81 -1.43
N VAL A 67 17.68 13.12 -0.67
CA VAL A 67 16.66 12.18 -0.21
C VAL A 67 15.26 12.71 -0.55
N HIS A 68 14.36 11.80 -0.91
CA HIS A 68 12.92 12.06 -0.99
C HIS A 68 12.17 11.18 0.00
N THR A 69 11.22 11.74 0.75
CA THR A 69 10.41 11.03 1.73
C THR A 69 8.92 11.20 1.49
N THR A 70 8.19 10.08 1.53
CA THR A 70 6.73 9.96 1.57
C THR A 70 6.37 8.50 1.88
N ASP A 71 5.12 8.08 1.63
CA ASP A 71 4.72 6.68 1.74
C ASP A 71 5.57 5.78 0.84
N LYS A 72 5.99 4.60 1.31
CA LYS A 72 6.85 3.68 0.51
C LYS A 72 6.21 3.28 -0.82
N SER A 73 4.90 3.08 -0.86
CA SER A 73 4.17 2.84 -2.11
C SER A 73 4.18 4.07 -3.03
N GLY A 74 4.07 5.27 -2.45
CA GLY A 74 4.23 6.54 -3.16
C GLY A 74 5.64 6.71 -3.72
N LEU A 75 6.69 6.41 -2.94
CA LEU A 75 8.09 6.45 -3.39
C LEU A 75 8.33 5.51 -4.57
N ALA A 76 7.80 4.28 -4.51
CA ALA A 76 7.91 3.34 -5.61
C ALA A 76 7.24 3.86 -6.89
N ALA A 77 6.04 4.43 -6.77
CA ALA A 77 5.34 5.04 -7.89
C ALA A 77 6.05 6.29 -8.44
N GLN A 78 6.66 7.10 -7.56
CA GLN A 78 7.39 8.30 -7.97
C GLN A 78 8.76 7.97 -8.57
N ARG A 79 9.40 6.88 -8.15
CA ARG A 79 10.62 6.34 -8.77
C ARG A 79 10.42 6.14 -10.27
N THR A 80 9.29 5.61 -10.69
CA THR A 80 9.00 5.38 -12.11
C THR A 80 8.84 6.67 -12.94
N LYS A 81 8.69 7.83 -12.29
CA LYS A 81 8.61 9.15 -12.93
C LYS A 81 9.96 9.86 -13.04
N THR A 82 11.00 9.37 -12.38
CA THR A 82 12.35 9.96 -12.48
C THR A 82 12.97 9.67 -13.85
N ALA A 83 13.93 10.47 -14.25
CA ALA A 83 14.62 10.31 -15.54
C ALA A 83 15.32 8.96 -15.68
N GLN A 84 15.81 8.39 -14.57
CA GLN A 84 16.52 7.10 -14.52
C GLN A 84 15.99 6.28 -13.32
N PRO A 85 14.83 5.60 -13.43
CA PRO A 85 14.24 4.87 -12.32
C PRO A 85 15.17 3.86 -11.64
N ASP A 86 16.02 3.19 -12.43
CA ASP A 86 16.94 2.16 -11.95
C ASP A 86 18.12 2.71 -11.13
N ASP A 87 18.39 4.02 -11.19
CA ASP A 87 19.41 4.69 -10.39
C ASP A 87 18.95 5.03 -8.98
N HIS A 88 17.69 4.77 -8.66
CA HIS A 88 17.08 5.07 -7.36
C HIS A 88 16.72 3.80 -6.60
N MET A 89 16.69 3.90 -5.28
CA MET A 89 16.25 2.84 -4.39
C MET A 89 15.44 3.40 -3.22
N VAL A 90 14.47 2.63 -2.74
CA VAL A 90 13.78 2.88 -1.49
C VAL A 90 14.52 2.13 -0.39
N LEU A 91 14.92 2.85 0.67
CA LEU A 91 15.63 2.26 1.80
C LEU A 91 14.73 1.31 2.60
N PRO A 92 15.30 0.31 3.29
CA PRO A 92 14.51 -0.74 3.94
C PRO A 92 13.69 -0.25 5.12
N GLU A 93 14.13 0.78 5.82
CA GLU A 93 13.48 1.27 7.03
C GLU A 93 12.07 1.82 6.75
N THR A 94 11.16 1.56 7.68
CA THR A 94 9.83 2.15 7.73
C THR A 94 9.77 3.10 8.92
N ILE A 95 9.64 4.40 8.64
CA ILE A 95 9.66 5.44 9.68
C ILE A 95 8.30 5.69 10.32
N SER A 96 7.22 5.34 9.63
CA SER A 96 5.85 5.33 10.16
C SER A 96 4.97 4.36 9.41
N LYS A 97 3.90 3.91 10.05
CA LYS A 97 2.82 3.12 9.44
C LYS A 97 1.56 3.97 9.36
N GLU A 98 1.03 4.11 8.17
CA GLU A 98 -0.20 4.86 7.90
C GLU A 98 -1.34 3.87 7.63
N PRO A 99 -2.51 3.99 8.29
CA PRO A 99 -3.65 3.11 8.08
C PRO A 99 -4.42 3.53 6.81
N LEU A 100 -3.79 3.40 5.65
CA LEU A 100 -4.40 3.76 4.37
C LEU A 100 -5.53 2.80 4.02
N GLY A 101 -6.59 3.33 3.45
CA GLY A 101 -7.76 2.56 3.04
C GLY A 101 -8.59 3.27 1.96
N PRO A 102 -9.57 2.59 1.37
CA PRO A 102 -10.51 3.22 0.45
C PRO A 102 -11.27 4.35 1.13
N VAL A 103 -11.53 5.43 0.38
CA VAL A 103 -12.31 6.58 0.84
C VAL A 103 -13.65 6.60 0.12
N THR A 104 -14.73 6.72 0.88
CA THR A 104 -16.09 6.88 0.36
C THR A 104 -16.63 8.25 0.74
N ARG A 105 -17.70 8.68 0.05
CA ARG A 105 -18.38 9.95 0.39
C ARG A 105 -19.05 9.83 1.75
N GLU A 106 -18.90 10.85 2.58
CA GLU A 106 -19.63 10.97 3.84
C GLU A 106 -21.14 11.01 3.60
N GLY A 107 -21.93 10.31 4.44
CA GLY A 107 -23.39 10.22 4.33
C GLY A 107 -23.89 9.19 3.32
N ASP A 108 -23.02 8.33 2.80
CA ASP A 108 -23.37 7.18 1.97
C ASP A 108 -22.93 5.89 2.67
N GLU A 109 -23.54 5.64 3.82
CA GLU A 109 -23.24 4.46 4.65
C GLU A 109 -23.45 3.15 3.90
N PRO A 110 -24.52 2.93 3.08
CA PRO A 110 -24.67 1.66 2.36
C PRO A 110 -23.52 1.38 1.39
N TRP A 111 -23.02 2.40 0.70
CA TRP A 111 -21.86 2.25 -0.17
C TRP A 111 -20.58 2.03 0.63
N SER A 112 -20.41 2.73 1.73
CA SER A 112 -19.27 2.56 2.64
C SER A 112 -19.19 1.14 3.18
N ASP A 113 -20.33 0.58 3.60
CA ASP A 113 -20.42 -0.81 4.07
C ASP A 113 -20.05 -1.81 2.97
N ILE A 114 -20.52 -1.61 1.74
CA ILE A 114 -20.15 -2.46 0.61
C ILE A 114 -18.64 -2.45 0.39
N VAL A 115 -18.01 -1.26 0.32
CA VAL A 115 -16.57 -1.12 0.11
C VAL A 115 -15.79 -1.78 1.23
N PHE A 116 -16.19 -1.55 2.48
CA PHE A 116 -15.56 -2.14 3.66
C PHE A 116 -15.62 -3.68 3.62
N TRP A 117 -16.81 -4.25 3.43
CA TRP A 117 -17.00 -5.70 3.48
C TRP A 117 -16.39 -6.42 2.27
N VAL A 118 -16.42 -5.81 1.08
CA VAL A 118 -15.73 -6.37 -0.09
C VAL A 118 -14.23 -6.43 0.16
N LEU A 119 -13.61 -5.36 0.65
CA LEU A 119 -12.17 -5.36 0.97
C LEU A 119 -11.84 -6.45 2.01
N ASN A 120 -12.61 -6.52 3.10
CA ASN A 120 -12.38 -7.54 4.13
C ASN A 120 -12.57 -8.97 3.61
N ALA A 121 -13.54 -9.22 2.72
CA ALA A 121 -13.71 -10.52 2.11
C ALA A 121 -12.50 -10.93 1.25
N LEU A 122 -11.89 -9.98 0.52
CA LEU A 122 -10.69 -10.24 -0.28
C LEU A 122 -9.46 -10.49 0.60
N ILE A 123 -9.32 -9.77 1.72
CA ILE A 123 -8.26 -9.99 2.73
C ILE A 123 -8.43 -11.37 3.37
N THR A 124 -9.63 -11.70 3.84
CA THR A 124 -9.92 -13.02 4.43
C THR A 124 -9.65 -14.16 3.45
N ALA A 125 -9.99 -13.96 2.17
CA ALA A 125 -9.71 -14.95 1.13
C ALA A 125 -8.20 -15.18 0.96
N ASP A 126 -7.39 -14.13 1.03
CA ASP A 126 -5.94 -14.22 0.98
C ASP A 126 -5.35 -14.93 2.20
N GLU A 127 -5.76 -14.52 3.41
CA GLU A 127 -5.32 -15.13 4.68
C GLU A 127 -5.62 -16.63 4.75
N LEU A 128 -6.75 -17.05 4.21
CA LEU A 128 -7.19 -18.45 4.21
C LEU A 128 -6.81 -19.22 2.93
N GLY A 129 -6.02 -18.61 2.04
CA GLY A 129 -5.47 -19.26 0.85
C GLY A 129 -6.48 -19.53 -0.27
N VAL A 130 -7.60 -18.81 -0.31
CA VAL A 130 -8.60 -18.91 -1.38
C VAL A 130 -8.33 -17.85 -2.45
N SER A 131 -8.13 -18.30 -3.69
CA SER A 131 -7.80 -17.47 -4.85
C SER A 131 -8.92 -17.47 -5.89
N SER A 132 -8.79 -16.62 -6.90
CA SER A 132 -9.69 -16.61 -8.07
C SER A 132 -9.75 -17.96 -8.80
N SER A 133 -8.66 -18.74 -8.74
CA SER A 133 -8.57 -20.07 -9.35
C SER A 133 -9.15 -21.18 -8.49
N SER A 134 -9.15 -21.03 -7.15
CA SER A 134 -9.59 -22.04 -6.20
C SER A 134 -10.99 -21.83 -5.64
N VAL A 135 -11.56 -20.63 -5.75
CA VAL A 135 -12.85 -20.27 -5.12
C VAL A 135 -14.02 -21.17 -5.58
N ASP A 136 -14.01 -21.63 -6.83
CA ASP A 136 -15.04 -22.56 -7.33
C ASP A 136 -14.98 -23.90 -6.62
N SER A 137 -13.78 -24.44 -6.40
CA SER A 137 -13.62 -25.71 -5.69
C SER A 137 -14.01 -25.59 -4.22
N VAL A 138 -13.62 -24.50 -3.56
CA VAL A 138 -14.01 -24.23 -2.18
C VAL A 138 -15.52 -24.07 -2.02
N LYS A 139 -16.17 -23.35 -2.94
CA LYS A 139 -17.63 -23.17 -2.93
C LYS A 139 -18.39 -24.50 -3.07
N ASN A 140 -17.87 -25.42 -3.87
CA ASN A 140 -18.51 -26.72 -4.17
C ASN A 140 -18.05 -27.85 -3.23
N ASP A 141 -17.14 -27.56 -2.30
CA ASP A 141 -16.63 -28.51 -1.34
C ASP A 141 -17.67 -28.75 -0.22
N ALA A 142 -18.17 -29.99 -0.10
CA ALA A 142 -19.09 -30.37 0.96
C ALA A 142 -18.48 -30.23 2.37
N ASP A 143 -17.15 -30.38 2.45
CA ASP A 143 -16.38 -30.31 3.69
C ASP A 143 -15.82 -28.89 3.97
N ALA A 144 -16.15 -27.90 3.13
CA ALA A 144 -15.78 -26.51 3.40
C ALA A 144 -16.28 -26.04 4.77
N THR A 145 -15.47 -25.21 5.43
CA THR A 145 -15.82 -24.71 6.76
C THR A 145 -17.14 -23.95 6.75
N PRO A 146 -17.90 -23.90 7.84
CA PRO A 146 -19.11 -23.09 7.93
C PRO A 146 -18.88 -21.61 7.60
N GLU A 147 -17.68 -21.09 7.89
CA GLU A 147 -17.29 -19.74 7.56
C GLU A 147 -17.27 -19.53 6.04
N TRP A 148 -16.58 -20.40 5.29
CA TRP A 148 -16.54 -20.31 3.83
C TRP A 148 -17.91 -20.50 3.21
N LYS A 149 -18.73 -21.44 3.72
CA LYS A 149 -20.10 -21.62 3.23
C LYS A 149 -20.95 -20.35 3.34
N ARG A 150 -20.76 -19.59 4.44
CA ARG A 150 -21.43 -18.30 4.63
C ARG A 150 -20.86 -17.19 3.74
N ILE A 151 -19.52 -17.06 3.68
CA ILE A 151 -18.86 -16.03 2.87
C ILE A 151 -19.18 -16.21 1.38
N LEU A 152 -19.16 -17.44 0.88
CA LEU A 152 -19.39 -17.74 -0.55
C LEU A 152 -20.88 -17.87 -0.92
N GLY A 153 -21.78 -17.63 0.02
CA GLY A 153 -23.23 -17.65 -0.22
C GLY A 153 -23.82 -19.05 -0.44
N VAL A 154 -23.13 -20.12 0.02
CA VAL A 154 -23.67 -21.47 0.00
C VAL A 154 -24.72 -21.62 1.10
N GLU A 155 -24.44 -21.12 2.29
CA GLU A 155 -25.34 -21.10 3.45
C GLU A 155 -25.58 -19.65 3.90
N GLY A 156 -26.84 -19.34 4.22
CA GLY A 156 -27.23 -17.99 4.65
C GLY A 156 -27.27 -16.97 3.51
N ASP A 157 -27.50 -15.70 3.87
CA ASP A 157 -27.53 -14.57 2.93
C ASP A 157 -26.93 -13.33 3.60
N THR A 158 -25.62 -13.25 3.64
CA THR A 158 -24.89 -12.10 4.17
C THR A 158 -25.00 -10.87 3.26
N GLY A 159 -25.28 -11.08 1.98
CA GLY A 159 -25.46 -10.01 0.99
C GLY A 159 -26.71 -9.19 1.23
N ALA A 160 -27.78 -9.80 1.77
CA ALA A 160 -29.03 -9.09 2.02
C ALA A 160 -28.87 -7.83 2.88
N HIS A 161 -27.98 -7.85 3.89
CA HIS A 161 -27.68 -6.70 4.74
C HIS A 161 -26.98 -5.57 3.98
N LEU A 162 -26.31 -5.88 2.88
CA LEU A 162 -25.62 -4.92 2.01
C LEU A 162 -26.45 -4.51 0.79
N GLY A 163 -27.68 -5.06 0.65
CA GLY A 163 -28.47 -4.89 -0.55
C GLY A 163 -27.90 -5.61 -1.78
N LEU A 164 -27.05 -6.61 -1.57
CA LEU A 164 -26.36 -7.40 -2.60
C LEU A 164 -26.94 -8.83 -2.68
N GLY A 165 -26.66 -9.53 -3.80
CA GLY A 165 -26.96 -10.96 -3.90
C GLY A 165 -26.10 -11.79 -2.94
N LYS A 166 -26.59 -12.97 -2.53
CA LYS A 166 -25.91 -13.84 -1.55
C LYS A 166 -24.50 -14.26 -1.94
N GLU A 167 -24.15 -14.24 -3.23
CA GLU A 167 -22.85 -14.64 -3.78
C GLU A 167 -21.90 -13.45 -3.99
N TRP A 168 -22.14 -12.32 -3.33
CA TRP A 168 -21.37 -11.09 -3.55
C TRP A 168 -19.86 -11.28 -3.33
N ALA A 169 -19.45 -11.95 -2.26
CA ALA A 169 -18.03 -12.18 -1.96
C ALA A 169 -17.42 -13.21 -2.93
N TYR A 170 -18.14 -14.30 -3.25
CA TYR A 170 -17.73 -15.24 -4.29
C TYR A 170 -17.47 -14.51 -5.63
N ASN A 171 -18.41 -13.67 -6.07
CA ASN A 171 -18.27 -12.92 -7.31
C ASN A 171 -17.07 -11.97 -7.27
N ALA A 172 -16.82 -11.29 -6.15
CA ALA A 172 -15.66 -10.43 -6.01
C ALA A 172 -14.35 -11.22 -6.12
N ILE A 173 -14.18 -12.30 -5.33
CA ILE A 173 -12.98 -13.14 -5.36
C ILE A 173 -12.79 -13.78 -6.74
N LYS A 174 -13.86 -14.28 -7.37
CA LYS A 174 -13.79 -14.91 -8.68
C LYS A 174 -13.33 -13.97 -9.78
N GLN A 175 -13.79 -12.72 -9.76
CA GLN A 175 -13.54 -11.75 -10.83
C GLN A 175 -12.24 -10.99 -10.67
N VAL A 176 -11.87 -10.62 -9.45
CA VAL A 176 -10.68 -9.76 -9.21
C VAL A 176 -9.56 -10.45 -8.43
N GLY A 177 -9.81 -11.65 -7.91
CA GLY A 177 -8.86 -12.36 -7.06
C GLY A 177 -8.97 -11.96 -5.60
N ASN A 178 -8.19 -12.61 -4.74
CA ASN A 178 -8.02 -12.21 -3.35
C ASN A 178 -7.10 -10.97 -3.24
N TYR A 179 -6.88 -10.48 -2.01
CA TYR A 179 -6.06 -9.29 -1.79
C TYR A 179 -4.62 -9.47 -2.29
N GLY A 180 -4.00 -10.63 -2.08
CA GLY A 180 -2.66 -10.94 -2.57
C GLY A 180 -2.56 -10.93 -4.08
N GLU A 181 -3.53 -11.55 -4.78
CA GLU A 181 -3.59 -11.53 -6.25
C GLU A 181 -3.73 -10.10 -6.79
N MET A 182 -4.55 -9.26 -6.14
CA MET A 182 -4.69 -7.84 -6.50
C MET A 182 -3.40 -7.06 -6.25
N TYR A 183 -2.75 -7.28 -5.11
CA TYR A 183 -1.49 -6.64 -4.76
C TYR A 183 -0.41 -6.97 -5.80
N GLU A 184 -0.18 -8.25 -6.07
CA GLU A 184 0.84 -8.69 -7.05
C GLU A 184 0.57 -8.16 -8.45
N ARG A 185 -0.69 -8.09 -8.87
CA ARG A 185 -1.06 -7.59 -10.21
C ARG A 185 -0.82 -6.09 -10.36
N HIS A 186 -1.00 -5.29 -9.31
CA HIS A 186 -1.00 -3.83 -9.42
C HIS A 186 0.28 -3.17 -8.91
N VAL A 187 0.91 -3.74 -7.90
CA VAL A 187 2.07 -3.12 -7.25
C VAL A 187 3.22 -4.09 -6.95
N GLY A 188 3.01 -5.40 -7.13
CA GLY A 188 3.95 -6.45 -6.76
C GLY A 188 5.24 -6.48 -7.58
N MET A 189 6.07 -7.48 -7.31
CA MET A 189 7.43 -7.60 -7.86
C MET A 189 7.51 -7.71 -9.39
N ASN A 190 6.42 -8.10 -10.05
CA ASN A 190 6.34 -8.18 -11.52
C ASN A 190 5.79 -6.90 -12.17
N THR A 191 5.65 -5.83 -11.42
CA THR A 191 5.22 -4.51 -11.91
C THR A 191 6.38 -3.52 -11.88
N PRO A 192 6.29 -2.36 -12.55
CA PRO A 192 7.31 -1.32 -12.46
C PRO A 192 7.55 -0.77 -11.05
N LEU A 193 6.64 -1.03 -10.11
CA LEU A 193 6.75 -0.59 -8.73
C LEU A 193 7.64 -1.50 -7.89
N GLU A 194 7.71 -2.80 -8.22
CA GLU A 194 8.56 -3.81 -7.57
C GLU A 194 8.42 -3.82 -6.03
N LEU A 195 7.20 -3.65 -5.54
CA LEU A 195 6.96 -3.70 -4.10
C LEU A 195 6.83 -5.14 -3.62
N ALA A 196 7.78 -5.55 -2.80
CA ALA A 196 7.65 -6.79 -2.06
C ALA A 196 6.50 -6.66 -1.03
N ARG A 197 5.68 -7.68 -0.91
CA ARG A 197 4.69 -7.77 0.16
C ARG A 197 5.41 -8.21 1.44
N ASP A 198 5.64 -7.30 2.35
CA ASP A 198 6.09 -7.64 3.69
C ASP A 198 4.96 -8.39 4.38
N GLY A 199 5.21 -9.62 4.81
CA GLY A 199 4.23 -10.55 5.36
C GLY A 199 3.60 -10.10 6.69
N SER A 200 3.08 -8.90 6.73
CA SER A 200 2.34 -8.35 7.85
C SER A 200 0.85 -8.30 7.52
N LEU A 201 0.24 -9.44 7.51
CA LEU A 201 -1.13 -9.62 7.95
C LEU A 201 -1.13 -10.61 9.08
#